data_f8e9ff9d5adb8b160c79800c9afcd3ed
#
_entry.id   f8e9ff9d5adb8b160c79800c9afcd3ed
#
_cell.length_a   1.000
_cell.length_b   1.000
_cell.length_c   1.000
_cell.angle_alpha   90.00
_cell.angle_beta   90.00
_cell.angle_gamma   90.00
#
_symmetry.space_group_name_H-M   'P 1'
#
loop_
_entity.id
_entity.type
_entity.pdbx_description
1 polymer ?
#
loop_
_entity_poly.entity_id
_entity_poly.type
_entity_poly.pdbx_seq_one_letter_code
_entity_poly.pdbx_strand_id
1 'polypeptide(L)'
;MKIINCSYQIANRVLKRVQSWMGLNTVGARAIVTNADGKVLLVKHTYQPHWYLPGGGVKNGESTKAAIIRELHEEVGLIVSEQDVALFAIYQHSYLGVNDYPVIYIIKNYTSHIAYSREIEQMAWFYYDELPEMVSPGTKRRLNEYFANAPIAEKW
;
A
#
# COMPACT_ATOMS: atom_id res chain seq x y z
N MET A 1 23.64 -5.93 0.53
CA MET A 1 22.16 -5.95 0.48
C MET A 1 21.49 -6.39 1.79
N LYS A 2 21.94 -7.46 2.49
CA LYS A 2 21.36 -7.90 3.79
C LYS A 2 21.50 -6.90 4.97
N ILE A 3 22.52 -6.07 4.98
CA ILE A 3 22.80 -5.14 6.10
C ILE A 3 21.83 -3.94 6.12
N ILE A 4 21.44 -3.44 4.95
CA ILE A 4 20.49 -2.32 4.84
C ILE A 4 19.09 -2.74 5.34
N ASN A 5 18.68 -3.97 5.11
CA ASN A 5 17.41 -4.50 5.59
C ASN A 5 17.35 -4.62 7.13
N CYS A 6 18.45 -4.97 7.77
CA CYS A 6 18.49 -5.13 9.23
C CYS A 6 18.39 -3.78 9.94
N SER A 7 19.13 -2.77 9.47
CA SER A 7 19.10 -1.42 10.06
C SER A 7 17.74 -0.72 9.87
N TYR A 8 17.12 -0.86 8.70
CA TYR A 8 15.77 -0.34 8.45
C TYR A 8 14.72 -0.98 9.37
N GLN A 9 14.76 -2.31 9.53
CA GLN A 9 13.82 -3.01 10.41
C GLN A 9 14.00 -2.62 11.89
N ILE A 10 15.23 -2.44 12.34
CA ILE A 10 15.54 -1.99 13.71
C ILE A 10 15.05 -0.56 13.92
N ALA A 11 15.36 0.35 13.01
CA ALA A 11 14.91 1.74 13.09
C ALA A 11 13.38 1.86 13.11
N ASN A 12 12.69 1.08 12.25
CA ASN A 12 11.23 1.06 12.22
C ASN A 12 10.62 0.49 13.52
N ARG A 13 11.23 -0.56 14.11
CA ARG A 13 10.77 -1.10 15.41
C ARG A 13 10.94 -0.08 16.55
N VAL A 14 12.06 0.64 16.58
CA VAL A 14 12.31 1.69 17.59
C VAL A 14 11.30 2.82 17.42
N LEU A 15 11.12 3.31 16.19
CA LEU A 15 10.14 4.35 15.87
C LEU A 15 8.72 3.94 16.31
N LYS A 16 8.28 2.73 15.97
CA LYS A 16 6.97 2.21 16.36
C LYS A 16 6.80 2.08 17.89
N ARG A 17 7.85 1.71 18.62
CA ARG A 17 7.81 1.70 20.09
C ARG A 17 7.64 3.09 20.69
N VAL A 18 8.37 4.09 20.15
CA VAL A 18 8.23 5.48 20.59
C VAL A 18 6.82 6.00 20.28
N GLN A 19 6.30 5.75 19.08
CA GLN A 19 4.93 6.10 18.70
C GLN A 19 3.89 5.43 19.60
N SER A 20 4.07 4.14 19.92
CA SER A 20 3.18 3.40 20.85
C SER A 20 3.20 4.03 22.24
N TRP A 21 4.38 4.36 22.76
CA TRP A 21 4.52 5.00 24.08
C TRP A 21 3.88 6.39 24.11
N MET A 22 3.91 7.12 23.00
CA MET A 22 3.26 8.43 22.85
C MET A 22 1.77 8.34 22.53
N GLY A 23 1.19 7.15 22.40
CA GLY A 23 -0.20 6.94 22.02
C GLY A 23 -0.54 7.41 20.60
N LEU A 24 0.45 7.51 19.71
CA LEU A 24 0.24 8.02 18.35
C LEU A 24 -0.38 6.93 17.46
N ASN A 25 -1.35 7.34 16.67
CA ASN A 25 -1.91 6.55 15.57
C ASN A 25 -1.20 6.90 14.27
N THR A 26 -1.12 5.94 13.35
CA THR A 26 -0.61 6.16 12.00
C THR A 26 -1.71 5.96 10.97
N VAL A 27 -1.60 6.65 9.85
CA VAL A 27 -2.52 6.51 8.71
C VAL A 27 -1.69 6.17 7.48
N GLY A 28 -2.11 5.14 6.77
CA GLY A 28 -1.52 4.77 5.48
C GLY A 28 -2.56 4.89 4.36
N ALA A 29 -2.12 5.21 3.15
CA ALA A 29 -2.96 5.20 1.96
C ALA A 29 -2.41 4.17 0.97
N ARG A 30 -3.29 3.29 0.45
CA ARG A 30 -2.93 2.27 -0.53
C ARG A 30 -3.96 2.21 -1.65
N ALA A 31 -3.58 1.69 -2.81
CA ALA A 31 -4.49 1.62 -3.94
C ALA A 31 -4.62 0.21 -4.52
N ILE A 32 -5.85 -0.18 -4.84
CA ILE A 32 -6.15 -1.23 -5.79
C ILE A 32 -6.19 -0.55 -7.16
N VAL A 33 -5.11 -0.66 -7.90
CA VAL A 33 -4.99 -0.12 -9.26
C VAL A 33 -5.29 -1.23 -10.24
N THR A 34 -6.25 -1.03 -11.15
CA THR A 34 -6.58 -2.01 -12.18
C THR A 34 -6.34 -1.44 -13.57
N ASN A 35 -5.84 -2.29 -14.48
CA ASN A 35 -5.69 -1.93 -15.90
C ASN A 35 -6.91 -2.36 -16.73
N ALA A 36 -6.87 -2.08 -18.04
CA ALA A 36 -7.96 -2.42 -18.96
C ALA A 36 -8.21 -3.93 -19.09
N ASP A 37 -7.20 -4.76 -18.84
CA ASP A 37 -7.32 -6.23 -18.85
C ASP A 37 -7.92 -6.78 -17.54
N GLY A 38 -8.23 -5.92 -16.56
CA GLY A 38 -8.73 -6.33 -15.22
C GLY A 38 -7.65 -6.85 -14.28
N LYS A 39 -6.36 -6.69 -14.62
CA LYS A 39 -5.24 -7.05 -13.74
C LYS A 39 -5.04 -5.99 -12.67
N VAL A 40 -4.56 -6.41 -11.50
CA VAL A 40 -4.19 -5.53 -10.39
C VAL A 40 -2.67 -5.32 -10.37
N LEU A 41 -2.26 -4.08 -10.07
CA LEU A 41 -0.84 -3.72 -9.87
C LEU A 41 -0.43 -4.08 -8.44
N LEU A 42 0.66 -4.85 -8.33
CA LEU A 42 1.34 -5.10 -7.06
C LEU A 42 2.79 -4.64 -7.14
N VAL A 43 3.32 -4.27 -5.98
CA VAL A 43 4.72 -3.86 -5.78
C VAL A 43 5.40 -4.77 -4.78
N LYS A 44 6.71 -4.97 -4.97
CA LYS A 44 7.58 -5.65 -4.03
C LYS A 44 8.70 -4.70 -3.61
N HIS A 45 8.78 -4.43 -2.32
CA HIS A 45 9.79 -3.53 -1.79
C HIS A 45 11.15 -4.23 -1.61
N THR A 46 12.23 -3.48 -1.73
CA THR A 46 13.60 -3.97 -1.53
C THR A 46 13.86 -4.53 -0.13
N TYR A 47 13.05 -4.15 0.85
CA TYR A 47 13.20 -4.49 2.28
C TYR A 47 12.10 -5.40 2.83
N GLN A 48 11.15 -5.86 1.98
CA GLN A 48 10.05 -6.76 2.38
C GLN A 48 9.92 -7.93 1.40
N PRO A 49 9.64 -9.16 1.88
CA PRO A 49 9.62 -10.32 1.01
C PRO A 49 8.35 -10.49 0.18
N HIS A 50 7.26 -9.80 0.56
CA HIS A 50 5.94 -10.01 -0.04
C HIS A 50 5.62 -8.96 -1.10
N TRP A 51 4.60 -9.29 -1.90
CA TRP A 51 3.92 -8.36 -2.78
C TRP A 51 2.81 -7.61 -2.03
N TYR A 52 2.68 -6.32 -2.30
CA TYR A 52 1.76 -5.41 -1.63
C TYR A 52 0.98 -4.57 -2.63
N LEU A 53 -0.13 -3.99 -2.18
CA LEU A 53 -0.73 -2.86 -2.88
C LEU A 53 0.23 -1.65 -2.81
N PRO A 54 0.40 -0.88 -3.91
CA PRO A 54 1.20 0.33 -3.91
C PRO A 54 0.64 1.36 -2.93
N GLY A 55 1.51 2.18 -2.35
CA GLY A 55 1.17 3.25 -1.42
C GLY A 55 1.99 3.25 -0.14
N GLY A 56 1.84 4.28 0.66
CA GLY A 56 2.67 4.53 1.84
C GLY A 56 2.00 5.31 2.95
N GLY A 57 2.82 5.91 3.79
CA GLY A 57 2.36 6.71 4.93
C GLY A 57 1.82 8.07 4.52
N VAL A 58 0.80 8.54 5.21
CA VAL A 58 0.30 9.91 5.07
C VAL A 58 1.21 10.86 5.84
N LYS A 59 1.71 11.89 5.18
CA LYS A 59 2.59 12.91 5.78
C LYS A 59 1.77 13.91 6.61
N ASN A 60 2.42 14.61 7.53
CA ASN A 60 1.76 15.63 8.34
C ASN A 60 1.19 16.75 7.43
N GLY A 61 -0.08 17.09 7.62
CA GLY A 61 -0.78 18.09 6.81
C GLY A 61 -1.26 17.60 5.44
N GLU A 62 -1.00 16.32 5.09
CA GLU A 62 -1.42 15.72 3.83
C GLU A 62 -2.77 14.99 3.99
N SER A 63 -3.66 15.10 3.01
CA SER A 63 -4.85 14.25 2.96
C SER A 63 -4.49 12.83 2.51
N THR A 64 -5.28 11.83 2.90
CA THR A 64 -5.08 10.45 2.46
C THR A 64 -5.18 10.29 0.94
N LYS A 65 -6.02 11.12 0.29
CA LYS A 65 -6.14 11.16 -1.16
C LYS A 65 -4.89 11.75 -1.82
N ALA A 66 -4.35 12.86 -1.29
CA ALA A 66 -3.10 13.43 -1.78
C ALA A 66 -1.93 12.46 -1.57
N ALA A 67 -1.89 11.77 -0.43
CA ALA A 67 -0.87 10.77 -0.13
C ALA A 67 -0.85 9.65 -1.18
N ILE A 68 -2.01 9.07 -1.51
CA ILE A 68 -2.04 7.97 -2.49
C ILE A 68 -1.64 8.43 -3.89
N ILE A 69 -2.04 9.63 -4.32
CA ILE A 69 -1.61 10.19 -5.60
C ILE A 69 -0.09 10.36 -5.65
N ARG A 70 0.50 10.92 -4.60
CA ARG A 70 1.95 11.09 -4.46
C ARG A 70 2.68 9.74 -4.49
N GLU A 71 2.24 8.77 -3.69
CA GLU A 71 2.86 7.45 -3.61
C GLU A 71 2.80 6.70 -4.96
N LEU A 72 1.66 6.74 -5.65
CA LEU A 72 1.55 6.12 -6.98
C LEU A 72 2.49 6.78 -7.99
N HIS A 73 2.69 8.09 -7.88
CA HIS A 73 3.67 8.77 -8.72
C HIS A 73 5.12 8.38 -8.37
N GLU A 74 5.47 8.38 -7.07
CA GLU A 74 6.83 8.13 -6.57
C GLU A 74 7.25 6.65 -6.73
N GLU A 75 6.37 5.69 -6.45
CA GLU A 75 6.68 4.26 -6.46
C GLU A 75 6.59 3.62 -7.84
N VAL A 76 5.53 3.94 -8.59
CA VAL A 76 5.15 3.20 -9.81
C VAL A 76 4.95 4.08 -11.05
N GLY A 77 5.18 5.39 -10.94
CA GLY A 77 5.11 6.33 -12.07
C GLY A 77 3.71 6.55 -12.64
N LEU A 78 2.68 6.36 -11.84
CA LEU A 78 1.31 6.63 -12.26
C LEU A 78 0.91 8.08 -11.95
N ILE A 79 0.34 8.76 -12.93
CA ILE A 79 -0.25 10.09 -12.78
C ILE A 79 -1.77 9.91 -12.71
N VAL A 80 -2.34 10.28 -11.57
CA VAL A 80 -3.77 10.08 -11.26
C VAL A 80 -4.40 11.43 -10.92
N SER A 81 -5.56 11.72 -11.51
CA SER A 81 -6.36 12.89 -11.15
C SER A 81 -7.16 12.63 -9.87
N GLU A 82 -7.39 13.64 -9.05
CA GLU A 82 -8.16 13.50 -7.79
C GLU A 82 -9.56 12.90 -7.98
N GLN A 83 -10.21 13.22 -9.10
CA GLN A 83 -11.54 12.70 -9.46
C GLN A 83 -11.54 11.19 -9.74
N ASP A 84 -10.39 10.61 -10.10
CA ASP A 84 -10.23 9.19 -10.39
C ASP A 84 -9.85 8.37 -9.15
N VAL A 85 -9.75 9.02 -7.98
CA VAL A 85 -9.43 8.39 -6.70
C VAL A 85 -10.73 8.13 -5.93
N ALA A 86 -11.22 6.90 -5.97
CA ALA A 86 -12.43 6.48 -5.26
C ALA A 86 -12.09 5.76 -3.96
N LEU A 87 -12.67 6.20 -2.84
CA LEU A 87 -12.51 5.51 -1.56
C LEU A 87 -13.17 4.12 -1.63
N PHE A 88 -12.44 3.09 -1.23
CA PHE A 88 -12.96 1.73 -1.08
C PHE A 88 -13.35 1.43 0.36
N ALA A 89 -12.37 1.47 1.27
CA ALA A 89 -12.58 1.18 2.68
C ALA A 89 -11.46 1.73 3.56
N ILE A 90 -11.74 1.79 4.87
CA ILE A 90 -10.76 2.12 5.92
C ILE A 90 -10.73 0.94 6.89
N TYR A 91 -9.52 0.54 7.29
CA TYR A 91 -9.32 -0.60 8.19
C TYR A 91 -8.56 -0.18 9.43
N GLN A 92 -8.77 -0.91 10.52
CA GLN A 92 -7.94 -0.79 11.70
C GLN A 92 -6.90 -1.92 11.71
N HIS A 93 -5.65 -1.57 11.89
CA HIS A 93 -4.55 -2.50 12.09
C HIS A 93 -3.78 -2.13 13.35
N SER A 94 -3.29 -3.12 14.08
CA SER A 94 -2.40 -2.89 15.21
C SER A 94 -1.09 -3.61 14.99
N TYR A 95 0.00 -2.85 15.00
CA TYR A 95 1.33 -3.38 14.83
C TYR A 95 2.29 -2.80 15.86
N LEU A 96 2.91 -3.64 16.67
CA LEU A 96 3.82 -3.26 17.75
C LEU A 96 3.21 -2.23 18.74
N GLY A 97 1.91 -2.34 19.03
CA GLY A 97 1.20 -1.44 19.94
C GLY A 97 0.80 -0.09 19.35
N VAL A 98 1.08 0.16 18.07
CA VAL A 98 0.60 1.35 17.34
C VAL A 98 -0.63 0.97 16.54
N ASN A 99 -1.69 1.75 16.66
CA ASN A 99 -2.82 1.64 15.76
C ASN A 99 -2.47 2.30 14.43
N ASP A 100 -2.71 1.58 13.37
CA ASP A 100 -2.54 2.03 12.00
C ASP A 100 -3.89 1.94 11.29
N TYR A 101 -4.20 2.94 10.48
CA TYR A 101 -5.47 3.00 9.74
C TYR A 101 -5.19 3.02 8.23
N PRO A 102 -5.06 1.85 7.60
CA PRO A 102 -4.92 1.78 6.14
C PRO A 102 -6.21 2.22 5.45
N VAL A 103 -6.10 3.25 4.62
CA VAL A 103 -7.16 3.75 3.74
C VAL A 103 -6.92 3.19 2.35
N ILE A 104 -7.89 2.44 1.80
CA ILE A 104 -7.77 1.81 0.49
C ILE A 104 -8.58 2.59 -0.53
N TYR A 105 -7.94 2.90 -1.65
CA TYR A 105 -8.54 3.56 -2.79
C TYR A 105 -8.57 2.65 -4.01
N ILE A 106 -9.53 2.89 -4.91
CA ILE A 106 -9.64 2.23 -6.22
C ILE A 106 -9.24 3.24 -7.28
N ILE A 107 -8.34 2.83 -8.17
CA ILE A 107 -7.84 3.61 -9.29
C ILE A 107 -7.99 2.80 -10.56
N LYS A 108 -8.74 3.36 -11.53
CA LYS A 108 -8.96 2.73 -12.85
C LYS A 108 -8.45 3.60 -14.00
N ASN A 109 -8.39 4.92 -13.80
CA ASN A 109 -7.94 5.87 -14.80
C ASN A 109 -6.64 6.51 -14.34
N TYR A 110 -5.62 6.44 -15.18
CA TYR A 110 -4.30 7.00 -14.94
C TYR A 110 -3.54 7.09 -16.26
N THR A 111 -2.50 7.90 -16.27
CA THR A 111 -1.42 7.83 -17.27
C THR A 111 -0.15 7.33 -16.59
N SER A 112 0.79 6.81 -17.37
CA SER A 112 2.04 6.28 -16.83
C SER A 112 3.25 6.97 -17.42
N HIS A 113 4.29 7.14 -16.62
CA HIS A 113 5.62 7.53 -17.07
C HIS A 113 6.67 6.60 -16.43
N ILE A 114 7.90 6.69 -16.89
CA ILE A 114 8.98 5.89 -16.31
C ILE A 114 9.30 6.43 -14.92
N ALA A 115 9.08 5.62 -13.88
CA ALA A 115 9.50 5.94 -12.51
C ALA A 115 10.74 5.14 -12.12
N TYR A 116 11.62 5.79 -11.35
CA TYR A 116 12.76 5.14 -10.72
C TYR A 116 12.62 5.27 -9.21
N SER A 117 12.01 4.28 -8.59
CA SER A 117 11.94 4.20 -7.13
C SER A 117 13.10 3.35 -6.60
N ARG A 118 13.80 3.85 -5.57
CA ARG A 118 14.83 3.07 -4.87
C ARG A 118 14.24 2.08 -3.87
N GLU A 119 12.96 2.24 -3.54
CA GLU A 119 12.26 1.43 -2.56
C GLU A 119 11.58 0.22 -3.19
N ILE A 120 11.22 0.31 -4.49
CA ILE A 120 10.54 -0.76 -5.21
C ILE A 120 11.57 -1.63 -5.94
N GLU A 121 11.61 -2.90 -5.58
CA GLU A 121 12.43 -3.93 -6.24
C GLU A 121 11.77 -4.39 -7.54
N GLN A 122 10.44 -4.60 -7.49
CA GLN A 122 9.66 -5.11 -8.62
C GLN A 122 8.25 -4.53 -8.58
N MET A 123 7.67 -4.32 -9.75
CA MET A 123 6.23 -4.08 -9.92
C MET A 123 5.71 -4.94 -11.07
N ALA A 124 4.50 -5.49 -10.92
CA ALA A 124 3.89 -6.32 -11.94
C ALA A 124 2.36 -6.31 -11.86
N TRP A 125 1.74 -6.67 -12.98
CA TRP A 125 0.30 -6.79 -13.14
C TRP A 125 -0.11 -8.25 -13.08
N PHE A 126 -1.07 -8.57 -12.21
CA PHE A 126 -1.55 -9.95 -11.99
C PHE A 126 -3.07 -10.03 -12.18
N TYR A 127 -3.55 -11.12 -12.76
CA TYR A 127 -4.95 -11.49 -12.60
C TYR A 127 -5.21 -11.91 -11.16
N TYR A 128 -6.43 -11.66 -10.69
CA TYR A 128 -6.79 -11.98 -9.31
C TYR A 128 -6.68 -13.48 -8.98
N ASP A 129 -6.96 -14.35 -9.94
CA ASP A 129 -6.84 -15.81 -9.83
C ASP A 129 -5.39 -16.34 -10.05
N GLU A 130 -4.48 -15.48 -10.52
CA GLU A 130 -3.08 -15.79 -10.77
C GLU A 130 -2.12 -14.97 -9.88
N LEU A 131 -2.55 -14.64 -8.67
CA LEU A 131 -1.70 -13.87 -7.75
C LEU A 131 -0.43 -14.64 -7.37
N PRO A 132 0.73 -13.95 -7.22
CA PRO A 132 1.96 -14.61 -6.83
C PRO A 132 1.86 -15.20 -5.43
N GLU A 133 2.59 -16.31 -5.20
CA GLU A 133 2.56 -17.04 -3.92
C GLU A 133 2.84 -16.14 -2.70
N MET A 134 3.77 -15.21 -2.86
CA MET A 134 4.23 -14.31 -1.78
C MET A 134 3.44 -13.00 -1.71
N VAL A 135 2.13 -13.01 -1.94
CA VAL A 135 1.28 -11.84 -1.64
C VAL A 135 1.07 -11.71 -0.14
N SER A 136 1.15 -10.49 0.40
CA SER A 136 0.91 -10.28 1.83
C SER A 136 -0.51 -10.67 2.22
N PRO A 137 -0.72 -11.27 3.40
CA PRO A 137 -2.06 -11.69 3.83
C PRO A 137 -3.09 -10.54 3.85
N GLY A 138 -2.67 -9.34 4.25
CA GLY A 138 -3.52 -8.15 4.21
C GLY A 138 -3.93 -7.79 2.78
N THR A 139 -2.98 -7.71 1.87
CA THR A 139 -3.25 -7.46 0.44
C THR A 139 -4.21 -8.50 -0.13
N LYS A 140 -3.97 -9.79 0.14
CA LYS A 140 -4.84 -10.87 -0.37
C LYS A 140 -6.29 -10.72 0.10
N ARG A 141 -6.51 -10.35 1.37
CA ARG A 141 -7.86 -10.10 1.89
C ARG A 141 -8.55 -8.93 1.18
N ARG A 142 -7.84 -7.80 0.96
CA ARG A 142 -8.41 -6.62 0.26
C ARG A 142 -8.77 -6.92 -1.19
N LEU A 143 -7.91 -7.69 -1.87
CA LEU A 143 -8.21 -8.14 -3.23
C LEU A 143 -9.41 -9.08 -3.28
N ASN A 144 -9.57 -9.97 -2.29
CA ASN A 144 -10.74 -10.83 -2.17
C ASN A 144 -12.03 -10.03 -1.95
N GLU A 145 -11.99 -9.00 -1.12
CA GLU A 145 -13.13 -8.10 -0.90
C GLU A 145 -13.51 -7.34 -2.19
N TYR A 146 -12.51 -6.90 -2.96
CA TYR A 146 -12.75 -6.15 -4.19
C TYR A 146 -13.19 -7.02 -5.37
N PHE A 147 -12.46 -8.11 -5.66
CA PHE A 147 -12.70 -8.93 -6.85
C PHE A 147 -13.76 -10.02 -6.63
N ALA A 148 -13.81 -10.62 -5.46
CA ALA A 148 -14.78 -11.68 -5.13
C ALA A 148 -16.02 -11.18 -4.36
N ASN A 149 -16.16 -9.86 -4.18
CA ASN A 149 -17.25 -9.23 -3.42
C ASN A 149 -17.41 -9.82 -2.00
N ALA A 150 -16.32 -10.23 -1.37
CA ALA A 150 -16.36 -10.67 0.02
C ALA A 150 -16.75 -9.50 0.93
N PRO A 151 -17.39 -9.74 2.08
CA PRO A 151 -17.71 -8.69 3.03
C PRO A 151 -16.48 -7.91 3.45
N ILE A 152 -16.57 -6.58 3.45
CA ILE A 152 -15.47 -5.69 3.90
C ILE A 152 -15.30 -5.88 5.41
N ALA A 153 -14.09 -6.25 5.83
CA ALA A 153 -13.75 -6.41 7.23
C ALA A 153 -13.45 -5.05 7.89
N GLU A 154 -13.60 -4.96 9.22
CA GLU A 154 -13.17 -3.77 9.98
C GLU A 154 -11.64 -3.74 10.18
N LYS A 155 -11.02 -4.93 10.24
CA LYS A 155 -9.58 -5.09 10.53
C LYS A 155 -8.80 -5.46 9.26
N TRP A 156 -7.59 -4.90 9.22
CA TRP A 156 -6.62 -5.16 8.13
C TRP A 156 -6.22 -6.62 7.99
#